data_cf18f92a500b924ecc8e70e9373c0a40
#
_entry.id   cf18f92a500b924ecc8e70e9373c0a40
#
_cell.length_a   1.000
_cell.length_b   1.000
_cell.length_c   1.000
_cell.angle_alpha   90.00
_cell.angle_beta   90.00
_cell.angle_gamma   90.00
#
_symmetry.space_group_name_H-M   'P 1'
#
loop_
_entity.id
_entity.type
_entity.pdbx_description
1 polymer ?
#
loop_
_entity_poly.entity_id
_entity_poly.type
_entity_poly.pdbx_seq_one_letter_code
_entity_poly.pdbx_strand_id
1 'polypeptide(L)'
;MPDDVAAFADLDLGRTARRGYPEAVYCAGKTPGQVAAIAAAVGARPEVVTLFTRATAAHAAAILGELPDACHDADAALLAWPPLPPEPAGGLVVVVAAGTSDLRVAREALQTASYLGRRTELVVDVGVAGLHRVLARLDLLRSARVVVVAAGMDGALPSVVAGLVAAPVVAVPTSVGYGAAFGGLAPLLAMLNSCAPGVAVVNIDNGYGAGHLAAQIAAPGEQA
;
A
#
# COMPACT_ATOMS: atom_id res chain seq x y z
N MET A 1 28.30 -9.22 16.59
CA MET A 1 27.93 -7.91 17.15
C MET A 1 26.75 -7.45 16.32
N PRO A 2 25.58 -7.12 16.88
CA PRO A 2 24.57 -6.44 16.08
C PRO A 2 25.20 -5.13 15.62
N ASP A 3 25.19 -4.88 14.30
CA ASP A 3 25.61 -3.61 13.74
C ASP A 3 24.85 -2.51 14.47
N ASP A 4 25.56 -1.55 15.02
CA ASP A 4 24.94 -0.42 15.71
C ASP A 4 24.04 0.30 14.69
N VAL A 5 22.72 0.22 14.86
CA VAL A 5 21.75 0.83 13.95
C VAL A 5 22.08 2.30 13.73
N ALA A 6 22.55 3.00 14.76
CA ALA A 6 22.93 4.41 14.68
C ALA A 6 24.07 4.70 13.70
N ALA A 7 24.85 3.68 13.31
CA ALA A 7 25.92 3.85 12.32
C ALA A 7 25.41 4.02 10.88
N PHE A 8 24.17 3.58 10.57
CA PHE A 8 23.63 3.61 9.20
C PHE A 8 22.16 4.00 9.09
N ALA A 9 21.41 4.11 10.18
CA ALA A 9 20.00 4.48 10.17
C ALA A 9 19.65 5.31 11.42
N ASP A 10 18.94 6.41 11.17
CA ASP A 10 18.29 7.22 12.21
C ASP A 10 16.78 6.94 12.11
N LEU A 11 16.26 6.14 13.04
CA LEU A 11 14.85 5.75 13.04
C LEU A 11 14.00 6.88 13.64
N ASP A 12 13.12 7.46 12.81
CA ASP A 12 12.20 8.53 13.22
C ASP A 12 11.05 7.99 14.10
N LEU A 13 11.40 7.56 15.30
CA LEU A 13 10.44 6.97 16.25
C LEU A 13 9.41 7.99 16.78
N GLY A 14 9.69 9.29 16.63
CA GLY A 14 8.77 10.38 16.93
C GLY A 14 7.80 10.73 15.80
N ARG A 15 7.87 10.04 14.66
CA ARG A 15 7.10 10.37 13.45
C ARG A 15 5.60 10.33 13.68
N THR A 16 5.09 9.35 14.42
CA THR A 16 3.65 9.23 14.71
C THR A 16 3.13 10.46 15.45
N ALA A 17 3.86 10.95 16.44
CA ALA A 17 3.46 12.16 17.19
C ALA A 17 3.45 13.42 16.31
N ARG A 18 4.40 13.52 15.36
CA ARG A 18 4.53 14.70 14.48
C ARG A 18 3.64 14.62 13.25
N ARG A 19 3.48 13.44 12.65
CA ARG A 19 2.80 13.23 11.37
C ARG A 19 1.47 12.51 11.47
N GLY A 20 1.13 11.96 12.64
CA GLY A 20 -0.05 11.12 12.84
C GLY A 20 0.07 9.69 12.27
N TYR A 21 1.20 9.36 11.63
CA TYR A 21 1.44 8.05 11.01
C TYR A 21 2.87 7.58 11.27
N PRO A 22 3.07 6.26 11.43
CA PRO A 22 4.38 5.67 11.69
C PRO A 22 5.31 5.74 10.47
N GLU A 23 6.59 5.45 10.69
CA GLU A 23 7.56 5.28 9.63
C GLU A 23 7.43 3.91 8.96
N ALA A 24 7.87 3.83 7.69
CA ALA A 24 8.08 2.57 7.01
C ALA A 24 9.55 2.40 6.62
N VAL A 25 10.03 1.18 6.77
CA VAL A 25 11.38 0.77 6.37
C VAL A 25 11.34 0.31 4.92
N TYR A 26 11.99 1.04 4.03
CA TYR A 26 12.20 0.65 2.65
C TYR A 26 13.36 -0.34 2.58
N CYS A 27 13.10 -1.64 2.35
CA CYS A 27 14.11 -2.69 2.40
C CYS A 27 14.98 -2.76 1.14
N ALA A 28 14.45 -2.37 -0.04
CA ALA A 28 15.24 -2.41 -1.26
C ALA A 28 16.50 -1.54 -1.14
N GLY A 29 17.65 -2.11 -1.49
CA GLY A 29 18.95 -1.44 -1.34
C GLY A 29 19.61 -1.58 0.04
N LYS A 30 18.92 -2.17 1.03
CA LYS A 30 19.53 -2.53 2.31
C LYS A 30 20.03 -3.98 2.30
N THR A 31 21.03 -4.29 3.10
CA THR A 31 21.44 -5.68 3.32
C THR A 31 20.50 -6.38 4.31
N PRO A 32 20.38 -7.71 4.28
CA PRO A 32 19.62 -8.44 5.31
C PRO A 32 20.09 -8.15 6.74
N GLY A 33 21.39 -7.97 6.97
CA GLY A 33 21.94 -7.61 8.29
C GLY A 33 21.47 -6.23 8.76
N GLN A 34 21.43 -5.22 7.86
CA GLN A 34 20.90 -3.89 8.20
C GLN A 34 19.41 -3.96 8.54
N VAL A 35 18.63 -4.75 7.80
CA VAL A 35 17.21 -4.90 8.05
C VAL A 35 16.95 -5.66 9.37
N ALA A 36 17.75 -6.68 9.70
CA ALA A 36 17.72 -7.38 10.99
C ALA A 36 17.99 -6.42 12.16
N ALA A 37 19.03 -5.61 12.07
CA ALA A 37 19.36 -4.64 13.11
C ALA A 37 18.23 -3.61 13.34
N ILE A 38 17.58 -3.14 12.26
CA ILE A 38 16.39 -2.28 12.34
C ILE A 38 15.23 -3.04 12.99
N ALA A 39 14.99 -4.30 12.62
CA ALA A 39 13.93 -5.13 13.19
C ALA A 39 14.11 -5.35 14.69
N ALA A 40 15.35 -5.62 15.14
CA ALA A 40 15.66 -5.73 16.56
C ALA A 40 15.37 -4.44 17.34
N ALA A 41 15.72 -3.27 16.75
CA ALA A 41 15.43 -1.97 17.36
C ALA A 41 13.92 -1.67 17.45
N VAL A 42 13.16 -2.06 16.42
CA VAL A 42 11.70 -1.94 16.36
C VAL A 42 11.03 -2.89 17.36
N GLY A 43 11.53 -4.11 17.50
CA GLY A 43 11.01 -5.10 18.44
C GLY A 43 11.01 -4.65 19.91
N ALA A 44 11.90 -3.75 20.27
CA ALA A 44 11.94 -3.15 21.60
C ALA A 44 10.76 -2.16 21.85
N ARG A 45 9.93 -1.87 20.82
CA ARG A 45 8.85 -0.87 20.87
C ARG A 45 7.57 -1.38 20.21
N PRO A 46 6.90 -2.37 20.82
CA PRO A 46 5.72 -3.01 20.24
C PRO A 46 4.51 -2.05 20.11
N GLU A 47 4.55 -0.90 20.75
CA GLU A 47 3.54 0.15 20.63
C GLU A 47 3.64 0.96 19.33
N VAL A 48 4.75 0.85 18.60
CA VAL A 48 4.97 1.59 17.35
C VAL A 48 4.80 0.66 16.15
N VAL A 49 3.76 0.92 15.36
CA VAL A 49 3.59 0.22 14.08
C VAL A 49 4.78 0.51 13.17
N THR A 50 5.36 -0.54 12.60
CA THR A 50 6.42 -0.41 11.59
C THR A 50 6.13 -1.33 10.42
N LEU A 51 6.19 -0.78 9.21
CA LEU A 51 6.05 -1.53 7.95
C LEU A 51 7.44 -1.69 7.32
N PHE A 52 7.75 -2.91 6.89
CA PHE A 52 8.94 -3.22 6.10
C PHE A 52 8.47 -3.48 4.66
N THR A 53 8.72 -2.55 3.75
CA THR A 53 8.24 -2.62 2.36
C THR A 53 9.33 -3.09 1.41
N ARG A 54 8.93 -3.68 0.29
CA ARG A 54 9.87 -4.20 -0.72
C ARG A 54 10.87 -5.21 -0.17
N ALA A 55 10.44 -6.03 0.78
CA ALA A 55 11.26 -7.05 1.39
C ALA A 55 11.46 -8.23 0.43
N THR A 56 12.71 -8.61 0.20
CA THR A 56 13.06 -9.88 -0.45
C THR A 56 12.89 -11.04 0.52
N ALA A 57 12.94 -12.29 0.03
CA ALA A 57 12.93 -13.47 0.90
C ALA A 57 14.07 -13.46 1.96
N ALA A 58 15.26 -12.95 1.58
CA ALA A 58 16.38 -12.80 2.51
C ALA A 58 16.12 -11.73 3.57
N HIS A 59 15.47 -10.61 3.19
CA HIS A 59 15.03 -9.60 4.16
C HIS A 59 13.97 -10.16 5.10
N ALA A 60 12.98 -10.88 4.56
CA ALA A 60 11.93 -11.49 5.36
C ALA A 60 12.48 -12.48 6.39
N ALA A 61 13.41 -13.35 5.98
CA ALA A 61 14.08 -14.27 6.90
C ALA A 61 14.85 -13.54 8.00
N ALA A 62 15.53 -12.43 7.67
CA ALA A 62 16.27 -11.63 8.62
C ALA A 62 15.34 -10.91 9.63
N ILE A 63 14.21 -10.34 9.15
CA ILE A 63 13.20 -9.71 10.01
C ILE A 63 12.56 -10.74 10.95
N LEU A 64 12.14 -11.89 10.42
CA LEU A 64 11.49 -12.95 11.21
C LEU A 64 12.46 -13.61 12.21
N GLY A 65 13.76 -13.53 11.97
CA GLY A 65 14.77 -13.93 12.95
C GLY A 65 14.75 -13.07 14.23
N GLU A 66 14.45 -11.79 14.10
CA GLU A 66 14.36 -10.82 15.21
C GLU A 66 12.92 -10.65 15.72
N LEU A 67 11.93 -10.75 14.84
CA LEU A 67 10.50 -10.57 15.08
C LEU A 67 9.73 -11.81 14.59
N PRO A 68 9.78 -12.95 15.30
CA PRO A 68 9.19 -14.21 14.81
C PRO A 68 7.69 -14.15 14.55
N ASP A 69 6.99 -13.29 15.30
CA ASP A 69 5.53 -13.10 15.19
C ASP A 69 5.12 -12.00 14.21
N ALA A 70 6.07 -11.33 13.52
CA ALA A 70 5.73 -10.28 12.57
C ALA A 70 4.78 -10.79 11.49
N CYS A 71 3.77 -10.00 11.15
CA CYS A 71 2.92 -10.30 10.00
C CYS A 71 3.78 -10.32 8.73
N HIS A 72 3.67 -11.38 7.92
CA HIS A 72 4.41 -11.52 6.67
C HIS A 72 3.45 -11.78 5.52
N ASP A 73 3.29 -10.80 4.66
CA ASP A 73 2.61 -10.92 3.37
C ASP A 73 3.66 -11.04 2.26
N ALA A 74 3.99 -12.28 1.90
CA ALA A 74 5.00 -12.57 0.89
C ALA A 74 4.61 -12.06 -0.50
N ASP A 75 3.32 -12.10 -0.84
CA ASP A 75 2.80 -11.62 -2.12
C ASP A 75 2.94 -10.10 -2.25
N ALA A 76 2.75 -9.37 -1.15
CA ALA A 76 2.96 -7.93 -1.09
C ALA A 76 4.44 -7.53 -0.95
N ALA A 77 5.33 -8.49 -0.67
CA ALA A 77 6.72 -8.24 -0.24
C ALA A 77 6.78 -7.28 0.95
N LEU A 78 5.90 -7.49 1.94
CA LEU A 78 5.70 -6.63 3.09
C LEU A 78 5.70 -7.44 4.38
N LEU A 79 6.38 -6.91 5.40
CA LEU A 79 6.21 -7.37 6.77
C LEU A 79 5.74 -6.19 7.63
N ALA A 80 5.05 -6.52 8.73
CA ALA A 80 4.53 -5.52 9.64
C ALA A 80 4.72 -5.94 11.10
N TRP A 81 5.03 -4.98 11.95
CA TRP A 81 5.10 -5.13 13.39
C TRP A 81 4.32 -4.00 14.07
N PRO A 82 3.55 -4.28 15.13
CA PRO A 82 3.24 -5.59 15.70
C PRO A 82 2.46 -6.50 14.74
N PRO A 83 2.23 -7.80 15.10
CA PRO A 83 1.64 -8.79 14.18
C PRO A 83 0.21 -8.48 13.72
N LEU A 84 -0.52 -7.71 14.48
CA LEU A 84 -1.88 -7.30 14.17
C LEU A 84 -1.96 -5.80 13.93
N PRO A 85 -2.73 -5.36 12.93
CA PRO A 85 -3.00 -3.96 12.74
C PRO A 85 -3.78 -3.38 13.92
N PRO A 86 -3.70 -2.06 14.15
CA PRO A 86 -4.52 -1.40 15.16
C PRO A 86 -6.01 -1.52 14.85
N GLU A 87 -6.87 -1.35 15.87
CA GLU A 87 -8.31 -1.31 15.68
C GLU A 87 -8.69 -0.27 14.61
N PRO A 88 -9.50 -0.67 13.62
CA PRO A 88 -9.80 0.22 12.50
C PRO A 88 -10.74 1.35 12.90
N ALA A 89 -10.41 2.56 12.46
CA ALA A 89 -11.21 3.76 12.65
C ALA A 89 -11.34 4.56 11.34
N GLY A 90 -12.38 5.38 11.25
CA GLY A 90 -12.66 6.19 10.06
C GLY A 90 -13.40 5.46 8.95
N GLY A 91 -13.24 5.92 7.72
CA GLY A 91 -13.94 5.41 6.55
C GLY A 91 -13.34 4.13 5.97
N LEU A 92 -14.12 3.45 5.13
CA LEU A 92 -13.69 2.26 4.40
C LEU A 92 -12.74 2.64 3.26
N VAL A 93 -11.64 1.94 3.15
CA VAL A 93 -10.72 1.94 2.00
C VAL A 93 -10.99 0.70 1.17
N VAL A 94 -11.43 0.87 -0.07
CA VAL A 94 -11.55 -0.26 -1.00
C VAL A 94 -10.34 -0.25 -1.93
N VAL A 95 -9.62 -1.36 -1.98
CA VAL A 95 -8.47 -1.55 -2.87
C VAL A 95 -8.86 -2.46 -4.02
N VAL A 96 -8.60 -2.05 -5.24
CA VAL A 96 -8.98 -2.74 -6.47
C VAL A 96 -7.72 -3.14 -7.25
N ALA A 97 -7.61 -4.41 -7.61
CA ALA A 97 -6.61 -4.90 -8.56
C ALA A 97 -7.28 -5.18 -9.90
N ALA A 98 -6.78 -4.58 -10.99
CA ALA A 98 -7.30 -4.78 -12.34
C ALA A 98 -7.15 -6.24 -12.79
N GLY A 99 -5.97 -6.81 -12.60
CA GLY A 99 -5.68 -8.21 -12.84
C GLY A 99 -5.02 -8.89 -11.66
N THR A 100 -4.89 -10.20 -11.70
CA THR A 100 -4.18 -10.97 -10.67
C THR A 100 -2.69 -10.61 -10.59
N SER A 101 -2.09 -10.15 -11.69
CA SER A 101 -0.71 -9.69 -11.73
C SER A 101 -0.50 -8.36 -10.98
N ASP A 102 -1.54 -7.57 -10.76
CA ASP A 102 -1.49 -6.31 -10.01
C ASP A 102 -1.62 -6.53 -8.49
N LEU A 103 -1.90 -7.77 -8.06
CA LEU A 103 -2.16 -8.11 -6.66
C LEU A 103 -1.05 -7.71 -5.71
N ARG A 104 0.21 -7.85 -6.13
CA ARG A 104 1.35 -7.46 -5.29
C ARG A 104 1.23 -6.02 -4.82
N VAL A 105 0.97 -5.10 -5.75
CA VAL A 105 0.87 -3.67 -5.48
C VAL A 105 -0.42 -3.35 -4.71
N ALA A 106 -1.52 -3.99 -5.08
CA ALA A 106 -2.79 -3.84 -4.39
C ALA A 106 -2.72 -4.31 -2.93
N ARG A 107 -2.08 -5.46 -2.66
CA ARG A 107 -1.88 -5.99 -1.29
C ARG A 107 -0.95 -5.08 -0.47
N GLU A 108 0.11 -4.53 -1.07
CA GLU A 108 0.96 -3.54 -0.39
C GLU A 108 0.12 -2.33 0.06
N ALA A 109 -0.78 -1.81 -0.81
CA ALA A 109 -1.67 -0.70 -0.46
C ALA A 109 -2.68 -1.10 0.62
N LEU A 110 -3.28 -2.28 0.51
CA LEU A 110 -4.23 -2.83 1.48
C LEU A 110 -3.61 -2.92 2.87
N GLN A 111 -2.47 -3.63 2.98
CA GLN A 111 -1.76 -3.81 4.25
C GLN A 111 -1.33 -2.47 4.84
N THR A 112 -0.83 -1.56 4.00
CA THR A 112 -0.44 -0.23 4.45
C THR A 112 -1.63 0.50 5.07
N ALA A 113 -2.77 0.58 4.39
CA ALA A 113 -3.96 1.26 4.92
C ALA A 113 -4.49 0.59 6.20
N SER A 114 -4.47 -0.75 6.26
CA SER A 114 -4.88 -1.52 7.44
C SER A 114 -4.00 -1.21 8.65
N TYR A 115 -2.67 -1.25 8.48
CA TYR A 115 -1.72 -0.95 9.56
C TYR A 115 -1.68 0.54 9.95
N LEU A 116 -2.22 1.42 9.10
CA LEU A 116 -2.49 2.81 9.44
C LEU A 116 -3.88 3.01 10.07
N GLY A 117 -4.52 1.92 10.51
CA GLY A 117 -5.76 1.93 11.29
C GLY A 117 -7.01 2.18 10.44
N ARG A 118 -7.07 1.68 9.21
CA ARG A 118 -8.29 1.78 8.37
C ARG A 118 -8.92 0.42 8.15
N ARG A 119 -10.25 0.40 8.07
CA ARG A 119 -10.96 -0.77 7.55
C ARG A 119 -10.71 -0.86 6.04
N THR A 120 -10.33 -2.04 5.58
CA THR A 120 -9.93 -2.26 4.18
C THR A 120 -10.69 -3.44 3.57
N GLU A 121 -11.00 -3.35 2.28
CA GLU A 121 -11.58 -4.42 1.47
C GLU A 121 -10.82 -4.53 0.16
N LEU A 122 -10.62 -5.76 -0.31
CA LEU A 122 -9.91 -6.06 -1.56
C LEU A 122 -10.85 -6.60 -2.63
N VAL A 123 -10.81 -5.99 -3.80
CA VAL A 123 -11.52 -6.45 -5.02
C VAL A 123 -10.46 -6.84 -6.06
N VAL A 124 -10.56 -8.06 -6.58
CA VAL A 124 -9.53 -8.64 -7.45
C VAL A 124 -10.10 -9.00 -8.80
N ASP A 125 -9.26 -8.85 -9.84
CA ASP A 125 -9.52 -9.30 -11.20
C ASP A 125 -10.78 -8.66 -11.83
N VAL A 126 -10.88 -7.35 -11.75
CA VAL A 126 -11.99 -6.55 -12.28
C VAL A 126 -11.53 -5.60 -13.40
N GLY A 127 -10.57 -6.02 -14.22
CA GLY A 127 -10.05 -5.23 -15.33
C GLY A 127 -11.12 -4.81 -16.36
N VAL A 128 -10.85 -3.71 -17.06
CA VAL A 128 -11.79 -3.06 -18.01
C VAL A 128 -12.21 -3.95 -19.17
N ALA A 129 -11.42 -4.97 -19.51
CA ALA A 129 -11.78 -5.96 -20.53
C ALA A 129 -13.04 -6.76 -20.16
N GLY A 130 -13.47 -6.71 -18.90
CA GLY A 130 -14.70 -7.32 -18.42
C GLY A 130 -15.47 -6.37 -17.51
N LEU A 131 -16.01 -5.27 -18.03
CA LEU A 131 -16.71 -4.23 -17.25
C LEU A 131 -17.80 -4.76 -16.33
N HIS A 132 -18.47 -5.85 -16.71
CA HIS A 132 -19.46 -6.50 -15.86
C HIS A 132 -18.92 -6.89 -14.48
N ARG A 133 -17.61 -7.20 -14.37
CA ARG A 133 -16.95 -7.56 -13.11
C ARG A 133 -16.84 -6.35 -12.17
N VAL A 134 -16.47 -5.18 -12.71
CA VAL A 134 -16.45 -3.90 -11.97
C VAL A 134 -17.86 -3.54 -11.52
N LEU A 135 -18.83 -3.60 -12.46
CA LEU A 135 -20.22 -3.24 -12.19
C LEU A 135 -20.86 -4.15 -11.11
N ALA A 136 -20.49 -5.42 -11.05
CA ALA A 136 -20.92 -6.35 -10.00
C ALA A 136 -20.39 -5.97 -8.59
N ARG A 137 -19.41 -5.10 -8.48
CA ARG A 137 -18.84 -4.59 -7.22
C ARG A 137 -19.23 -3.15 -6.89
N LEU A 138 -20.13 -2.56 -7.67
CA LEU A 138 -20.43 -1.13 -7.60
C LEU A 138 -20.95 -0.68 -6.24
N ASP A 139 -21.78 -1.46 -5.57
CA ASP A 139 -22.29 -1.12 -4.24
C ASP A 139 -21.16 -1.02 -3.20
N LEU A 140 -20.21 -1.96 -3.23
CA LEU A 140 -19.03 -1.91 -2.37
C LEU A 140 -18.16 -0.68 -2.71
N LEU A 141 -17.89 -0.43 -3.99
CA LEU A 141 -17.09 0.72 -4.42
C LEU A 141 -17.73 2.05 -4.00
N ARG A 142 -19.05 2.15 -4.07
CA ARG A 142 -19.80 3.35 -3.65
C ARG A 142 -19.85 3.54 -2.13
N SER A 143 -19.70 2.49 -1.36
CA SER A 143 -19.63 2.56 0.11
C SER A 143 -18.27 3.04 0.64
N ALA A 144 -17.25 3.10 -0.23
CA ALA A 144 -15.91 3.48 0.15
C ALA A 144 -15.78 4.98 0.45
N ARG A 145 -14.94 5.34 1.43
CA ARG A 145 -14.48 6.72 1.65
C ARG A 145 -13.43 7.12 0.61
N VAL A 146 -12.66 6.15 0.14
CA VAL A 146 -11.64 6.29 -0.90
C VAL A 146 -11.45 4.94 -1.59
N VAL A 147 -11.21 4.95 -2.89
CA VAL A 147 -10.89 3.75 -3.66
C VAL A 147 -9.45 3.84 -4.15
N VAL A 148 -8.65 2.82 -3.87
CA VAL A 148 -7.31 2.64 -4.45
C VAL A 148 -7.44 1.69 -5.63
N VAL A 149 -6.89 2.04 -6.80
CA VAL A 149 -6.98 1.21 -8.01
C VAL A 149 -5.59 0.94 -8.56
N ALA A 150 -5.12 -0.31 -8.44
CA ALA A 150 -3.87 -0.77 -9.03
C ALA A 150 -4.14 -1.39 -10.41
N ALA A 151 -3.50 -0.84 -11.43
CA ALA A 151 -3.68 -1.28 -12.82
C ALA A 151 -2.40 -1.07 -13.65
N GLY A 152 -2.00 -2.10 -14.37
CA GLY A 152 -0.97 -2.06 -15.40
C GLY A 152 -1.54 -1.87 -16.81
N MET A 153 -0.84 -2.38 -17.82
CA MET A 153 -1.22 -2.37 -19.22
C MET A 153 -1.54 -0.95 -19.74
N ASP A 154 -2.82 -0.64 -19.98
CA ASP A 154 -3.32 0.64 -20.47
C ASP A 154 -3.71 1.63 -19.35
N GLY A 155 -3.80 1.16 -18.11
CA GLY A 155 -4.15 1.97 -16.94
C GLY A 155 -5.55 2.57 -16.96
N ALA A 156 -6.51 1.99 -17.70
CA ALA A 156 -7.84 2.59 -17.92
C ALA A 156 -8.80 2.44 -16.72
N LEU A 157 -8.60 1.42 -15.87
CA LEU A 157 -9.54 1.11 -14.78
C LEU A 157 -9.78 2.27 -13.80
N PRO A 158 -8.79 3.06 -13.36
CA PRO A 158 -9.02 4.18 -12.45
C PRO A 158 -10.00 5.21 -13.01
N SER A 159 -9.92 5.53 -14.31
CA SER A 159 -10.85 6.46 -14.97
C SER A 159 -12.28 5.92 -15.00
N VAL A 160 -12.43 4.61 -15.23
CA VAL A 160 -13.75 3.96 -15.21
C VAL A 160 -14.34 3.99 -13.80
N VAL A 161 -13.56 3.62 -12.79
CA VAL A 161 -14.00 3.63 -11.39
C VAL A 161 -14.37 5.05 -10.95
N ALA A 162 -13.54 6.05 -11.27
CA ALA A 162 -13.81 7.44 -10.90
C ALA A 162 -15.10 7.99 -11.53
N GLY A 163 -15.49 7.50 -12.71
CA GLY A 163 -16.78 7.83 -13.32
C GLY A 163 -17.99 7.16 -12.66
N LEU A 164 -17.79 6.19 -11.76
CA LEU A 164 -18.86 5.39 -11.17
C LEU A 164 -19.08 5.67 -9.67
N VAL A 165 -18.13 6.34 -9.00
CA VAL A 165 -18.15 6.59 -7.55
C VAL A 165 -17.99 8.08 -7.24
N ALA A 166 -18.51 8.50 -6.07
CA ALA A 166 -18.28 9.85 -5.56
C ALA A 166 -16.98 9.96 -4.72
N ALA A 167 -16.47 8.84 -4.26
CA ALA A 167 -15.24 8.80 -3.47
C ALA A 167 -14.01 9.17 -4.32
N PRO A 168 -12.99 9.84 -3.75
CA PRO A 168 -11.70 10.02 -4.41
C PRO A 168 -11.08 8.70 -4.82
N VAL A 169 -10.40 8.69 -5.97
CA VAL A 169 -9.69 7.52 -6.51
C VAL A 169 -8.18 7.76 -6.44
N VAL A 170 -7.46 6.91 -5.74
CA VAL A 170 -6.00 6.87 -5.73
C VAL A 170 -5.55 5.83 -6.75
N ALA A 171 -5.05 6.28 -7.88
CA ALA A 171 -4.61 5.44 -8.99
C ALA A 171 -3.14 5.04 -8.82
N VAL A 172 -2.88 3.73 -8.92
CA VAL A 172 -1.54 3.16 -8.82
C VAL A 172 -1.20 2.50 -10.15
N PRO A 173 -0.39 3.13 -10.99
CA PRO A 173 0.14 2.47 -12.16
C PRO A 173 1.06 1.33 -11.73
N THR A 174 0.93 0.16 -12.35
CA THR A 174 1.83 -0.95 -12.08
C THR A 174 2.77 -1.19 -13.25
N SER A 175 3.93 -1.78 -12.99
CA SER A 175 4.89 -2.19 -14.03
C SER A 175 4.42 -3.41 -14.82
N VAL A 176 3.24 -3.96 -14.49
CA VAL A 176 2.62 -5.09 -15.19
C VAL A 176 2.25 -4.68 -16.62
N GLY A 177 2.80 -5.43 -17.58
CA GLY A 177 2.55 -5.17 -18.99
C GLY A 177 3.71 -5.65 -19.86
N TYR A 178 3.61 -5.39 -21.14
CA TYR A 178 4.62 -5.72 -22.15
C TYR A 178 4.65 -4.67 -23.27
N GLY A 179 5.67 -4.74 -24.14
CA GLY A 179 5.77 -3.86 -25.30
C GLY A 179 5.69 -2.38 -24.92
N ALA A 180 4.68 -1.68 -25.41
CA ALA A 180 4.48 -0.25 -25.21
C ALA A 180 4.09 0.15 -23.76
N ALA A 181 3.97 -0.78 -22.82
CA ALA A 181 3.75 -0.47 -21.42
C ALA A 181 4.96 0.21 -20.77
N PHE A 182 6.17 -0.01 -21.30
CA PHE A 182 7.44 0.60 -20.85
C PHE A 182 7.61 0.54 -19.31
N GLY A 183 7.40 -0.65 -18.71
CA GLY A 183 7.57 -0.82 -17.27
C GLY A 183 6.64 0.02 -16.41
N GLY A 184 5.44 0.32 -16.88
CA GLY A 184 4.43 1.09 -16.15
C GLY A 184 4.32 2.56 -16.57
N LEU A 185 5.13 3.02 -17.54
CA LEU A 185 5.05 4.41 -18.00
C LEU A 185 3.74 4.69 -18.74
N ALA A 186 3.28 3.77 -19.59
CA ALA A 186 2.01 3.95 -20.30
C ALA A 186 0.82 4.08 -19.34
N PRO A 187 0.60 3.15 -18.37
CA PRO A 187 -0.47 3.34 -17.39
C PRO A 187 -0.29 4.60 -16.53
N LEU A 188 0.93 4.99 -16.17
CA LEU A 188 1.18 6.25 -15.45
C LEU A 188 0.67 7.46 -16.24
N LEU A 189 1.03 7.57 -17.52
CA LEU A 189 0.62 8.68 -18.37
C LEU A 189 -0.89 8.66 -18.63
N ALA A 190 -1.48 7.48 -18.83
CA ALA A 190 -2.93 7.33 -18.99
C ALA A 190 -3.69 7.81 -17.73
N MET A 191 -3.24 7.43 -16.54
CA MET A 191 -3.86 7.84 -15.29
C MET A 191 -3.69 9.34 -15.02
N LEU A 192 -2.50 9.91 -15.28
CA LEU A 192 -2.26 11.36 -15.16
C LEU A 192 -3.11 12.18 -16.13
N ASN A 193 -3.48 11.61 -17.27
CA ASN A 193 -4.33 12.24 -18.29
C ASN A 193 -5.81 11.83 -18.19
N SER A 194 -6.24 11.29 -17.03
CA SER A 194 -7.63 10.93 -16.82
C SER A 194 -8.55 12.14 -16.94
N CYS A 195 -9.63 12.02 -17.72
CA CYS A 195 -10.67 13.06 -17.82
C CYS A 195 -11.65 13.03 -16.64
N ALA A 196 -11.66 11.98 -15.83
CA ALA A 196 -12.52 11.88 -14.66
C ALA A 196 -11.92 12.71 -13.49
N PRO A 197 -12.66 13.69 -12.95
CA PRO A 197 -12.18 14.44 -11.78
C PRO A 197 -12.13 13.55 -10.54
N GLY A 198 -11.22 13.88 -9.60
CA GLY A 198 -11.07 13.14 -8.35
C GLY A 198 -10.09 11.97 -8.42
N VAL A 199 -9.31 11.83 -9.49
CA VAL A 199 -8.21 10.86 -9.61
C VAL A 199 -6.90 11.51 -9.16
N ALA A 200 -6.27 10.94 -8.14
CA ALA A 200 -4.90 11.25 -7.72
C ALA A 200 -3.98 10.09 -8.09
N VAL A 201 -2.82 10.37 -8.69
CA VAL A 201 -1.91 9.32 -9.17
C VAL A 201 -0.66 9.28 -8.31
N VAL A 202 -0.28 8.09 -7.86
CA VAL A 202 1.01 7.85 -7.20
C VAL A 202 2.04 7.29 -8.19
N ASN A 203 3.27 7.10 -7.76
CA ASN A 203 4.32 6.55 -8.64
C ASN A 203 4.07 5.08 -8.99
N ILE A 204 4.76 4.59 -10.03
CA ILE A 204 4.69 3.19 -10.49
C ILE A 204 5.03 2.22 -9.35
N ASP A 205 4.21 1.19 -9.19
CA ASP A 205 4.32 0.15 -8.15
C ASP A 205 4.37 0.69 -6.71
N ASN A 206 3.86 1.90 -6.46
CA ASN A 206 3.89 2.51 -5.14
C ASN A 206 2.62 2.20 -4.34
N GLY A 207 2.41 0.93 -4.01
CA GLY A 207 1.30 0.49 -3.17
C GLY A 207 1.34 1.13 -1.78
N TYR A 208 2.54 1.21 -1.17
CA TYR A 208 2.72 1.90 0.11
C TYR A 208 2.23 3.34 0.08
N GLY A 209 2.67 4.13 -0.90
CA GLY A 209 2.24 5.54 -1.02
C GLY A 209 0.73 5.68 -1.22
N ALA A 210 0.13 4.78 -2.01
CA ALA A 210 -1.31 4.77 -2.24
C ALA A 210 -2.10 4.41 -0.98
N GLY A 211 -1.69 3.35 -0.27
CA GLY A 211 -2.29 2.94 1.00
C GLY A 211 -2.18 4.02 2.06
N HIS A 212 -1.03 4.71 2.13
CA HIS A 212 -0.81 5.81 3.05
C HIS A 212 -1.73 7.00 2.74
N LEU A 213 -1.80 7.44 1.48
CA LEU A 213 -2.70 8.52 1.05
C LEU A 213 -4.17 8.16 1.32
N ALA A 214 -4.56 6.92 0.98
CA ALA A 214 -5.90 6.45 1.25
C ALA A 214 -6.23 6.44 2.76
N ALA A 215 -5.30 6.04 3.60
CA ALA A 215 -5.46 6.09 5.05
C ALA A 215 -5.66 7.51 5.59
N GLN A 216 -4.97 8.50 5.00
CA GLN A 216 -5.16 9.92 5.33
C GLN A 216 -6.54 10.42 4.92
N ILE A 217 -7.02 10.10 3.70
CA ILE A 217 -8.35 10.50 3.20
C ILE A 217 -9.47 9.85 4.03
N ALA A 218 -9.26 8.61 4.46
CA ALA A 218 -10.23 7.86 5.24
C ALA A 218 -10.07 8.03 6.76
N ALA A 219 -9.19 8.92 7.21
CA ALA A 219 -9.02 9.21 8.63
C ALA A 219 -10.36 9.62 9.27
N PRO A 220 -10.58 9.32 10.59
CA PRO A 220 -11.70 9.90 11.31
C PRO A 220 -11.69 11.41 11.17
N GLY A 221 -12.86 12.02 10.95
CA GLY A 221 -12.98 13.48 11.02
C GLY A 221 -12.56 13.95 12.43
N GLU A 222 -11.93 15.11 12.53
CA GLU A 222 -11.82 15.78 13.82
C GLU A 222 -13.23 15.96 14.38
N GLN A 223 -13.45 15.44 15.58
CA GLN A 223 -14.68 15.76 16.30
C GLN A 223 -14.60 17.26 16.63
N ALA A 224 -15.40 18.05 15.92
CA ALA A 224 -15.57 19.48 16.19
C ALA A 224 -16.21 19.70 17.55
#